data_8d15efc0f5f9823f685f568a0b3e91c7
#
_entry.id   8d15efc0f5f9823f685f568a0b3e91c7
#
_cell.length_a   1.000
_cell.length_b   1.000
_cell.length_c   1.000
_cell.angle_alpha   90.00
_cell.angle_beta   90.00
_cell.angle_gamma   90.00
#
_symmetry.space_group_name_H-M   'P 1'
#
loop_
_entity.id
_entity.type
_entity.pdbx_description
1 polymer ?
#
loop_
_entity_poly.entity_id
_entity_poly.type
_entity_poly.pdbx_seq_one_letter_code
_entity_poly.pdbx_strand_id
1 'polypeptide(L)'
;ILQQAQSIYGYLPQEVIYHVAQRTGNSPAKVMGVATFYSYFRLQPMGTYQIMLCDGTACHVNGSERIRTAITQELGIHNGETTEDGMFTLNEVACLGCCSLAPVMMINGDTYGNLTPEKTIKILRQLRQREAGNGIRILVGQGSCGVSAGAARVAKVLAGHMTATDSFTV
;
A
#
# COMPACT_ATOMS: atom_id res chain seq x y z
N ILE A 1 -19.60 -2.83 13.42
CA ILE A 1 -19.30 -4.10 12.72
C ILE A 1 -18.49 -3.84 11.45
N LEU A 2 -19.00 -3.06 10.45
CA LEU A 2 -18.24 -2.81 9.20
C LEU A 2 -16.88 -2.13 9.43
N GLN A 3 -16.79 -1.15 10.34
CA GLN A 3 -15.52 -0.53 10.72
C GLN A 3 -14.52 -1.52 11.29
N GLN A 4 -14.98 -2.42 12.17
CA GLN A 4 -14.14 -3.48 12.74
C GLN A 4 -13.70 -4.48 11.66
N ALA A 5 -14.61 -4.86 10.76
CA ALA A 5 -14.25 -5.71 9.63
C ALA A 5 -13.18 -5.06 8.76
N GLN A 6 -13.36 -3.78 8.41
CA GLN A 6 -12.35 -3.04 7.63
C GLN A 6 -11.01 -2.91 8.38
N SER A 7 -11.02 -2.75 9.71
CA SER A 7 -9.75 -2.69 10.47
C SER A 7 -8.98 -4.00 10.47
N ILE A 8 -9.68 -5.14 10.32
CA ILE A 8 -9.05 -6.47 10.26
C ILE A 8 -8.52 -6.78 8.86
N TYR A 9 -9.31 -6.50 7.82
CA TYR A 9 -8.99 -6.85 6.43
C TYR A 9 -8.32 -5.72 5.65
N GLY A 10 -8.28 -4.49 6.18
CA GLY A 10 -7.84 -3.28 5.46
C GLY A 10 -8.89 -2.71 4.51
N TYR A 11 -9.85 -3.50 4.06
CA TYR A 11 -10.97 -3.15 3.20
C TYR A 11 -12.18 -4.05 3.52
N LEU A 12 -13.28 -3.91 2.80
CA LEU A 12 -14.48 -4.74 2.96
C LEU A 12 -14.62 -5.72 1.77
N PRO A 13 -14.07 -6.94 1.87
CA PRO A 13 -14.31 -7.98 0.87
C PRO A 13 -15.78 -8.29 0.71
N GLN A 14 -16.19 -8.71 -0.48
CA GLN A 14 -17.59 -9.03 -0.77
C GLN A 14 -18.14 -10.14 0.16
N GLU A 15 -17.30 -11.13 0.44
CA GLU A 15 -17.64 -12.25 1.35
C GLU A 15 -17.93 -11.75 2.75
N VAL A 16 -17.18 -10.75 3.23
CA VAL A 16 -17.41 -10.14 4.56
C VAL A 16 -18.72 -9.37 4.57
N ILE A 17 -19.07 -8.67 3.50
CA ILE A 17 -20.36 -7.98 3.36
C ILE A 17 -21.52 -8.97 3.43
N TYR A 18 -21.43 -10.09 2.72
CA TYR A 18 -22.44 -11.17 2.79
C TYR A 18 -22.54 -11.76 4.20
N HIS A 19 -21.41 -12.04 4.83
CA HIS A 19 -21.39 -12.59 6.19
C HIS A 19 -22.01 -11.62 7.21
N VAL A 20 -21.66 -10.34 7.14
CA VAL A 20 -22.26 -9.30 8.00
C VAL A 20 -23.77 -9.21 7.77
N ALA A 21 -24.23 -9.25 6.52
CA ALA A 21 -25.64 -9.22 6.20
C ALA A 21 -26.39 -10.39 6.86
N GLN A 22 -25.87 -11.61 6.71
CA GLN A 22 -26.43 -12.81 7.33
C GLN A 22 -26.51 -12.69 8.85
N ARG A 23 -25.40 -12.28 9.50
CA ARG A 23 -25.31 -12.20 10.98
C ARG A 23 -26.14 -11.08 11.57
N THR A 24 -26.49 -10.06 10.82
CA THR A 24 -27.30 -8.91 11.28
C THR A 24 -28.73 -8.97 10.82
N GLY A 25 -29.15 -10.01 10.07
CA GLY A 25 -30.50 -10.13 9.52
C GLY A 25 -30.85 -9.07 8.48
N ASN A 26 -29.87 -8.45 7.85
CA ASN A 26 -30.06 -7.47 6.79
C ASN A 26 -29.84 -8.10 5.41
N SER A 27 -30.40 -7.48 4.36
CA SER A 27 -30.09 -7.90 2.99
C SER A 27 -28.66 -7.47 2.60
N PRO A 28 -27.92 -8.27 1.80
CA PRO A 28 -26.61 -7.88 1.29
C PRO A 28 -26.60 -6.53 0.57
N ALA A 29 -27.67 -6.23 -0.20
CA ALA A 29 -27.84 -4.95 -0.89
C ALA A 29 -27.88 -3.76 0.08
N LYS A 30 -28.53 -3.91 1.24
CA LYS A 30 -28.57 -2.86 2.26
C LYS A 30 -27.22 -2.64 2.90
N VAL A 31 -26.47 -3.70 3.20
CA VAL A 31 -25.12 -3.60 3.76
C VAL A 31 -24.15 -3.01 2.74
N MET A 32 -24.22 -3.42 1.48
CA MET A 32 -23.45 -2.85 0.39
C MET A 32 -23.79 -1.36 0.19
N GLY A 33 -25.08 -0.98 0.25
CA GLY A 33 -25.50 0.42 0.15
C GLY A 33 -24.88 1.30 1.24
N VAL A 34 -24.74 0.79 2.47
CA VAL A 34 -24.02 1.49 3.54
C VAL A 34 -22.53 1.59 3.22
N ALA A 35 -21.91 0.50 2.76
CA ALA A 35 -20.48 0.47 2.45
C ALA A 35 -20.10 1.40 1.28
N THR A 36 -21.00 1.57 0.30
CA THR A 36 -20.77 2.49 -0.83
C THR A 36 -21.13 3.93 -0.54
N PHE A 37 -22.07 4.18 0.38
CA PHE A 37 -22.50 5.53 0.72
C PHE A 37 -21.45 6.30 1.53
N TYR A 38 -20.79 5.64 2.47
CA TYR A 38 -19.78 6.29 3.31
C TYR A 38 -18.39 6.13 2.69
N SER A 39 -17.76 7.23 2.33
CA SER A 39 -16.39 7.29 1.78
C SER A 39 -15.31 6.74 2.71
N TYR A 40 -15.63 6.52 3.99
CA TYR A 40 -14.77 5.84 4.95
C TYR A 40 -14.51 4.38 4.58
N PHE A 41 -15.49 3.71 3.97
CA PHE A 41 -15.38 2.30 3.64
C PHE A 41 -14.69 2.09 2.29
N ARG A 42 -13.86 1.07 2.24
CA ARG A 42 -13.07 0.68 1.06
C ARG A 42 -13.51 -0.71 0.62
N LEU A 43 -13.83 -0.84 -0.64
CA LEU A 43 -14.28 -2.12 -1.24
C LEU A 43 -13.16 -2.85 -1.97
N GLN A 44 -12.00 -2.21 -2.12
CA GLN A 44 -10.83 -2.78 -2.75
C GLN A 44 -9.62 -2.72 -1.82
N PRO A 45 -8.69 -3.69 -1.91
CA PRO A 45 -7.47 -3.65 -1.15
C PRO A 45 -6.64 -2.42 -1.50
N MET A 46 -6.00 -1.83 -0.50
CA MET A 46 -5.05 -0.73 -0.71
C MET A 46 -3.64 -1.28 -0.81
N GLY A 47 -2.83 -0.60 -1.58
CA GLY A 47 -1.41 -0.89 -1.67
C GLY A 47 -0.65 -0.59 -0.38
N THR A 48 0.53 -1.17 -0.28
CA THR A 48 1.48 -0.95 0.83
C THR A 48 1.81 0.55 1.00
N TYR A 49 1.95 1.26 -0.11
CA TYR A 49 2.21 2.70 -0.15
C TYR A 49 0.99 3.46 -0.65
N GLN A 50 0.40 4.24 0.24
CA GLN A 50 -0.74 5.10 -0.07
C GLN A 50 -0.24 6.49 -0.46
N ILE A 51 -0.31 6.81 -1.74
CA ILE A 51 0.07 8.12 -2.28
C ILE A 51 -1.15 9.03 -2.23
N MET A 52 -1.06 10.11 -1.47
CA MET A 52 -2.03 11.20 -1.50
C MET A 52 -1.41 12.39 -2.23
N LEU A 53 -1.89 12.68 -3.44
CA LEU A 53 -1.46 13.83 -4.23
C LEU A 53 -2.39 15.02 -3.96
N CYS A 54 -1.82 16.14 -3.57
CA CYS A 54 -2.61 17.36 -3.35
C CYS A 54 -2.98 18.03 -4.68
N ASP A 55 -4.29 18.25 -4.86
CA ASP A 55 -4.84 18.99 -6.01
C ASP A 55 -5.45 20.35 -5.61
N GLY A 56 -5.08 20.87 -4.41
CA GLY A 56 -5.48 22.20 -3.97
C GLY A 56 -4.88 23.30 -4.84
N THR A 57 -5.51 24.49 -4.82
CA THR A 57 -5.18 25.63 -5.69
C THR A 57 -3.67 25.93 -5.75
N ALA A 58 -2.99 25.96 -4.60
CA ALA A 58 -1.54 26.22 -4.57
C ALA A 58 -0.75 25.14 -5.31
N CYS A 59 -1.10 23.86 -5.15
CA CYS A 59 -0.46 22.74 -5.84
C CYS A 59 -0.77 22.76 -7.33
N HIS A 60 -2.02 23.05 -7.69
CA HIS A 60 -2.46 23.14 -9.08
C HIS A 60 -1.68 24.23 -9.85
N VAL A 61 -1.58 25.45 -9.28
CA VAL A 61 -0.81 26.56 -9.88
C VAL A 61 0.69 26.21 -9.99
N ASN A 62 1.21 25.44 -9.05
CA ASN A 62 2.61 25.00 -9.04
C ASN A 62 2.84 23.69 -9.83
N GLY A 63 1.85 23.21 -10.60
CA GLY A 63 2.02 22.13 -11.56
C GLY A 63 1.79 20.73 -11.02
N SER A 64 0.86 20.53 -10.06
CA SER A 64 0.44 19.20 -9.57
C SER A 64 0.00 18.27 -10.71
N GLU A 65 -0.57 18.82 -11.78
CA GLU A 65 -0.96 18.09 -12.99
C GLU A 65 0.23 17.33 -13.63
N ARG A 66 1.40 17.96 -13.67
CA ARG A 66 2.63 17.31 -14.18
C ARG A 66 3.09 16.18 -13.27
N ILE A 67 2.90 16.34 -11.96
CA ILE A 67 3.22 15.31 -10.98
C ILE A 67 2.24 14.13 -11.12
N ARG A 68 0.93 14.41 -11.28
CA ARG A 68 -0.10 13.39 -11.57
C ARG A 68 0.27 12.58 -12.80
N THR A 69 0.58 13.26 -13.90
CA THR A 69 0.98 12.62 -15.16
C THR A 69 2.20 11.72 -14.97
N ALA A 70 3.22 12.19 -14.24
CA ALA A 70 4.41 11.40 -13.96
C ALA A 70 4.11 10.15 -13.14
N ILE A 71 3.24 10.24 -12.12
CA ILE A 71 2.81 9.10 -11.30
C ILE A 71 2.06 8.10 -12.17
N THR A 72 1.06 8.57 -12.94
CA THR A 72 0.25 7.72 -13.82
C THR A 72 1.12 7.00 -14.86
N GLN A 73 2.09 7.68 -15.46
CA GLN A 73 3.00 7.06 -16.44
C GLN A 73 3.94 6.05 -15.80
N GLU A 74 4.45 6.30 -14.59
CA GLU A 74 5.39 5.39 -13.93
C GLU A 74 4.70 4.17 -13.32
N LEU A 75 3.49 4.33 -12.77
CA LEU A 75 2.77 3.27 -12.05
C LEU A 75 1.66 2.60 -12.84
N GLY A 76 1.19 3.21 -13.94
CA GLY A 76 0.08 2.70 -14.74
C GLY A 76 -1.30 2.78 -14.07
N ILE A 77 -1.47 3.63 -13.05
CA ILE A 77 -2.71 3.75 -12.28
C ILE A 77 -3.25 5.18 -12.30
N HIS A 78 -4.55 5.29 -12.13
CA HIS A 78 -5.29 6.54 -11.98
C HIS A 78 -5.74 6.78 -10.54
N ASN A 79 -6.40 7.93 -10.32
CA ASN A 79 -6.96 8.27 -9.01
C ASN A 79 -7.91 7.19 -8.49
N GLY A 80 -7.69 6.73 -7.26
CA GLY A 80 -8.45 5.68 -6.60
C GLY A 80 -8.00 4.25 -6.93
N GLU A 81 -7.02 4.07 -7.82
CA GLU A 81 -6.55 2.76 -8.23
C GLU A 81 -5.30 2.30 -7.46
N THR A 82 -5.11 0.99 -7.44
CA THR A 82 -3.95 0.31 -6.87
C THR A 82 -3.21 -0.42 -7.98
N THR A 83 -1.88 -0.40 -7.94
CA THR A 83 -1.04 -1.17 -8.88
C THR A 83 -1.31 -2.66 -8.78
N GLU A 84 -1.15 -3.41 -9.88
CA GLU A 84 -1.39 -4.87 -9.93
C GLU A 84 -0.54 -5.65 -8.91
N ASP A 85 0.66 -5.14 -8.61
CA ASP A 85 1.55 -5.71 -7.60
C ASP A 85 1.10 -5.42 -6.16
N GLY A 86 -0.01 -4.67 -5.96
CA GLY A 86 -0.51 -4.27 -4.64
C GLY A 86 0.42 -3.31 -3.89
N MET A 87 1.37 -2.70 -4.56
CA MET A 87 2.38 -1.88 -3.89
C MET A 87 1.92 -0.44 -3.66
N PHE A 88 1.34 0.19 -4.68
CA PHE A 88 0.96 1.61 -4.63
C PHE A 88 -0.54 1.81 -4.85
N THR A 89 -1.14 2.69 -4.07
CA THR A 89 -2.49 3.23 -4.32
C THR A 89 -2.39 4.74 -4.48
N LEU A 90 -2.95 5.30 -5.56
CA LEU A 90 -2.99 6.73 -5.81
C LEU A 90 -4.34 7.30 -5.38
N ASN A 91 -4.33 8.32 -4.52
CA ASN A 91 -5.50 9.11 -4.17
C ASN A 91 -5.21 10.60 -4.36
N GLU A 92 -6.06 11.28 -5.09
CA GLU A 92 -6.02 12.74 -5.20
C GLU A 92 -6.87 13.34 -4.08
N VAL A 93 -6.31 14.32 -3.38
CA VAL A 93 -6.97 14.97 -2.26
C VAL A 93 -7.05 16.48 -2.48
N ALA A 94 -8.16 17.08 -2.05
CA ALA A 94 -8.41 18.50 -2.25
C ALA A 94 -7.36 19.40 -1.59
N CYS A 95 -6.83 19.02 -0.43
CA CYS A 95 -5.75 19.76 0.24
C CYS A 95 -5.08 18.91 1.32
N LEU A 96 -3.74 18.96 1.38
CA LEU A 96 -2.93 18.35 2.45
C LEU A 96 -2.51 19.36 3.54
N GLY A 97 -2.85 20.62 3.39
CA GLY A 97 -2.49 21.68 4.36
C GLY A 97 -1.03 22.16 4.28
N CYS A 98 -0.23 21.64 3.34
CA CYS A 98 1.21 21.93 3.20
C CYS A 98 1.50 22.88 2.03
N CYS A 99 0.73 23.97 1.87
CA CYS A 99 0.77 24.85 0.70
C CYS A 99 2.12 25.54 0.46
N SER A 100 2.92 25.77 1.52
CA SER A 100 4.28 26.30 1.40
C SER A 100 5.27 25.36 0.70
N LEU A 101 4.93 24.07 0.61
CA LEU A 101 5.72 23.03 -0.03
C LEU A 101 5.16 22.61 -1.42
N ALA A 102 4.21 23.37 -1.96
CA ALA A 102 3.55 23.05 -3.22
C ALA A 102 4.53 22.95 -4.41
N PRO A 103 4.36 21.98 -5.33
CA PRO A 103 3.41 20.87 -5.29
C PRO A 103 3.85 19.79 -4.27
N VAL A 104 2.86 19.16 -3.61
CA VAL A 104 3.12 18.27 -2.49
C VAL A 104 2.34 16.95 -2.63
N MET A 105 2.95 15.85 -2.24
CA MET A 105 2.30 14.56 -2.02
C MET A 105 2.67 14.02 -0.64
N MET A 106 1.84 13.14 -0.11
CA MET A 106 2.11 12.40 1.11
C MET A 106 2.08 10.89 0.81
N ILE A 107 3.04 10.14 1.34
CA ILE A 107 3.09 8.68 1.20
C ILE A 107 3.18 8.08 2.61
N ASN A 108 2.16 7.32 3.01
CA ASN A 108 2.07 6.69 4.34
C ASN A 108 2.31 7.66 5.51
N GLY A 109 1.95 8.95 5.36
CA GLY A 109 2.17 9.98 6.38
C GLY A 109 3.43 10.82 6.18
N ASP A 110 4.39 10.37 5.40
CA ASP A 110 5.59 11.15 5.06
C ASP A 110 5.27 12.18 3.97
N THR A 111 5.62 13.45 4.21
CA THR A 111 5.34 14.56 3.31
C THR A 111 6.50 14.85 2.37
N TYR A 112 6.23 14.88 1.07
CA TYR A 112 7.19 15.19 0.02
C TYR A 112 6.76 16.47 -0.71
N GLY A 113 7.51 17.53 -0.54
CA GLY A 113 7.21 18.84 -1.13
C GLY A 113 8.22 19.30 -2.18
N ASN A 114 7.87 20.44 -2.83
CA ASN A 114 8.65 21.00 -3.94
C ASN A 114 8.94 19.92 -4.99
N LEU A 115 7.87 19.25 -5.42
CA LEU A 115 7.96 18.12 -6.32
C LEU A 115 8.24 18.57 -7.75
N THR A 116 9.08 17.78 -8.42
CA THR A 116 9.21 17.78 -9.88
C THR A 116 8.90 16.37 -10.40
N PRO A 117 8.53 16.20 -11.67
CA PRO A 117 8.29 14.87 -12.24
C PRO A 117 9.45 13.89 -11.97
N GLU A 118 10.69 14.34 -12.17
CA GLU A 118 11.90 13.52 -11.97
C GLU A 118 12.07 13.12 -10.50
N LYS A 119 11.87 14.07 -9.58
CA LYS A 119 11.95 13.81 -8.14
C LYS A 119 10.88 12.81 -7.71
N THR A 120 9.67 12.94 -8.24
CA THR A 120 8.55 12.04 -7.96
C THR A 120 8.86 10.61 -8.42
N ILE A 121 9.28 10.44 -9.67
CA ILE A 121 9.67 9.12 -10.21
C ILE A 121 10.81 8.51 -9.39
N LYS A 122 11.81 9.30 -9.00
CA LYS A 122 12.92 8.82 -8.17
C LYS A 122 12.43 8.31 -6.81
N ILE A 123 11.50 9.01 -6.15
CA ILE A 123 10.92 8.60 -4.87
C ILE A 123 10.18 7.27 -5.05
N LEU A 124 9.32 7.14 -6.05
CA LEU A 124 8.55 5.92 -6.32
C LEU A 124 9.47 4.72 -6.59
N ARG A 125 10.50 4.88 -7.40
CA ARG A 125 11.49 3.83 -7.67
C ARG A 125 12.29 3.44 -6.43
N GLN A 126 12.66 4.39 -5.58
CA GLN A 126 13.34 4.09 -4.32
C GLN A 126 12.46 3.28 -3.37
N LEU A 127 11.17 3.60 -3.28
CA LEU A 127 10.22 2.83 -2.45
C LEU A 127 10.06 1.42 -3.00
N ARG A 128 9.92 1.26 -4.33
CA ARG A 128 9.85 -0.06 -4.97
C ARG A 128 11.11 -0.89 -4.73
N GLN A 129 12.30 -0.28 -4.79
CA GLN A 129 13.56 -0.96 -4.50
C GLN A 129 13.68 -1.38 -3.02
N ARG A 130 13.17 -0.57 -2.08
CA ARG A 130 13.15 -0.92 -0.65
C ARG A 130 12.33 -2.18 -0.39
N GLU A 131 11.17 -2.31 -1.00
CA GLU A 131 10.35 -3.52 -0.87
C GLU A 131 10.99 -4.72 -1.58
N ALA A 132 11.57 -4.54 -2.76
CA ALA A 132 12.30 -5.61 -3.43
C ALA A 132 13.52 -6.09 -2.61
N GLY A 133 14.14 -5.19 -1.83
CA GLY A 133 15.23 -5.54 -0.90
C GLY A 133 14.76 -5.99 0.49
N ASN A 134 13.47 -5.81 0.80
CA ASN A 134 12.88 -6.16 2.10
C ASN A 134 12.10 -7.49 2.03
N GLY A 135 12.54 -8.42 1.19
CA GLY A 135 12.06 -9.80 1.20
C GLY A 135 12.07 -10.36 2.63
N ILE A 136 11.19 -11.29 2.93
CA ILE A 136 11.08 -11.92 4.26
C ILE A 136 12.48 -12.40 4.69
N ARG A 137 13.09 -11.70 5.64
CA ARG A 137 14.38 -12.11 6.19
C ARG A 137 14.15 -13.19 7.24
N ILE A 138 14.39 -14.43 6.86
CA ILE A 138 14.34 -15.55 7.79
C ILE A 138 15.75 -15.71 8.41
N LEU A 139 15.87 -15.32 9.69
CA LEU A 139 17.11 -15.49 10.44
C LEU A 139 17.09 -16.86 11.13
N VAL A 140 17.93 -17.77 10.68
CA VAL A 140 18.11 -19.07 11.33
C VAL A 140 19.35 -19.01 12.22
N GLY A 141 19.15 -18.90 13.53
CA GLY A 141 20.24 -18.87 14.51
C GLY A 141 21.00 -20.20 14.53
N GLN A 142 22.27 -20.20 14.10
CA GLN A 142 23.15 -21.38 14.09
C GLN A 142 24.15 -21.40 15.24
N GLY A 143 23.86 -20.73 16.35
CA GLY A 143 24.61 -20.91 17.60
C GLY A 143 24.43 -22.32 18.17
N SER A 144 25.25 -22.70 19.14
CA SER A 144 25.27 -24.05 19.72
C SER A 144 23.89 -24.58 20.11
N CYS A 145 23.03 -23.73 20.68
CA CYS A 145 21.65 -24.10 21.03
C CYS A 145 20.74 -24.26 19.77
N GLY A 146 20.93 -23.45 18.73
CA GLY A 146 20.18 -23.55 17.49
C GLY A 146 20.51 -24.81 16.70
N VAL A 147 21.80 -25.18 16.63
CA VAL A 147 22.26 -26.38 15.94
C VAL A 147 21.73 -27.65 16.64
N SER A 148 21.78 -27.71 17.97
CA SER A 148 21.21 -28.84 18.74
C SER A 148 19.68 -28.93 18.63
N ALA A 149 18.99 -27.81 18.41
CA ALA A 149 17.53 -27.74 18.13
C ALA A 149 17.16 -28.02 16.68
N GLY A 150 18.10 -28.31 15.78
CA GLY A 150 17.87 -28.67 14.38
C GLY A 150 17.88 -27.52 13.38
N ALA A 151 18.44 -26.34 13.75
CA ALA A 151 18.53 -25.17 12.89
C ALA A 151 19.20 -25.45 11.53
N ALA A 152 20.24 -26.32 11.52
CA ALA A 152 20.91 -26.73 10.28
C ALA A 152 19.98 -27.46 9.31
N ARG A 153 19.02 -28.24 9.82
CA ARG A 153 18.01 -28.93 8.99
C ARG A 153 17.01 -27.93 8.40
N VAL A 154 16.56 -26.96 9.21
CA VAL A 154 15.66 -25.87 8.76
C VAL A 154 16.34 -25.02 7.70
N ALA A 155 17.57 -24.59 7.91
CA ALA A 155 18.35 -23.83 6.92
C ALA A 155 18.49 -24.58 5.59
N LYS A 156 18.76 -25.88 5.63
CA LYS A 156 18.88 -26.72 4.43
C LYS A 156 17.58 -26.85 3.65
N VAL A 157 16.44 -26.98 4.34
CA VAL A 157 15.09 -27.05 3.70
C VAL A 157 14.74 -25.73 3.09
N LEU A 158 14.97 -24.61 3.79
CA LEU A 158 14.72 -23.25 3.26
C LEU A 158 15.57 -23.00 2.02
N ALA A 159 16.86 -23.28 2.05
CA ALA A 159 17.75 -23.11 0.90
C ALA A 159 17.33 -23.94 -0.34
N GLY A 160 16.68 -25.08 -0.13
CA GLY A 160 16.17 -25.93 -1.23
C GLY A 160 14.88 -25.45 -1.87
N HIS A 161 14.15 -24.53 -1.23
CA HIS A 161 12.87 -24.00 -1.71
C HIS A 161 12.95 -22.54 -2.16
N MET A 162 14.10 -21.89 -2.03
CA MET A 162 14.29 -20.49 -2.41
C MET A 162 14.57 -20.37 -3.91
N THR A 163 13.95 -19.37 -4.54
CA THR A 163 14.22 -19.00 -5.94
C THR A 163 15.42 -18.05 -6.02
N ALA A 164 15.96 -17.82 -7.22
CA ALA A 164 17.14 -16.96 -7.43
C ALA A 164 16.94 -15.48 -7.02
N THR A 165 15.71 -15.07 -6.71
CA THR A 165 15.34 -13.72 -6.25
C THR A 165 15.32 -13.59 -4.73
N ASP A 166 15.41 -14.69 -3.99
CA ASP A 166 15.34 -14.68 -2.53
C ASP A 166 16.75 -14.53 -1.93
N SER A 167 16.94 -13.60 -0.99
CA SER A 167 18.21 -13.43 -0.28
C SER A 167 18.20 -14.16 1.07
N PHE A 168 19.15 -15.05 1.28
CA PHE A 168 19.33 -15.78 2.54
C PHE A 168 20.63 -15.33 3.23
N THR A 169 20.53 -14.97 4.51
CA THR A 169 21.69 -14.67 5.36
C THR A 169 21.70 -15.64 6.53
N VAL A 170 22.79 -16.39 6.67
CA VAL A 170 23.07 -17.34 7.76
C VAL A 170 23.79 -16.63 8.91
#